data_d437a78e934aa8cdb892005ae9b56582
#
_entry.id   d437a78e934aa8cdb892005ae9b56582
#
_cell.length_a   1.000
_cell.length_b   1.000
_cell.length_c   1.000
_cell.angle_alpha   90.00
_cell.angle_beta   90.00
_cell.angle_gamma   90.00
#
_symmetry.space_group_name_H-M   'P 1'
#
loop_
_entity.id
_entity.type
_entity.pdbx_description
1 polymer ?
#
loop_
_entity_poly.entity_id
_entity_poly.type
_entity_poly.pdbx_seq_one_letter_code
_entity_poly.pdbx_strand_id
1 'polypeptide(L)'
;MASAQKQIQQLARQFYKLSYADGTLSSERVAGVLAYIEKHRPAHALAVLHAYQRLVAAEVARGQAVVEHAGPANQATLDAIAAALARKYGRKVAPVARRNDALLAGLRVRIGDDTYESSVAGQLAALGAAV
;
A
#
# COMPACT_ATOMS: atom_id res chain seq x y z
N MET A 1 5.32 28.92 12.79
CA MET A 1 5.87 28.03 11.78
C MET A 1 5.79 26.57 12.22
N ALA A 2 6.47 26.18 13.27
CA ALA A 2 6.37 24.82 13.79
C ALA A 2 4.93 24.46 14.22
N SER A 3 4.19 25.43 14.76
CA SER A 3 2.80 25.22 15.20
C SER A 3 1.85 24.99 14.02
N ALA A 4 2.02 25.68 12.91
CA ALA A 4 1.19 25.48 11.72
C ALA A 4 1.40 24.10 11.12
N GLN A 5 2.66 23.69 11.00
CA GLN A 5 3.00 22.36 10.49
C GLN A 5 2.49 21.25 11.39
N LYS A 6 2.55 21.46 12.70
CA LYS A 6 2.01 20.53 13.68
C LYS A 6 0.50 20.41 13.57
N GLN A 7 -0.21 21.53 13.39
CA GLN A 7 -1.65 21.55 13.18
C GLN A 7 -2.05 20.82 11.90
N ILE A 8 -1.30 21.05 10.81
CA ILE A 8 -1.53 20.36 9.54
C ILE A 8 -1.42 18.86 9.72
N GLN A 9 -0.36 18.39 10.39
CA GLN A 9 -0.16 16.96 10.61
C GLN A 9 -1.23 16.36 11.52
N GLN A 10 -1.62 17.07 12.58
CA GLN A 10 -2.67 16.61 13.48
C GLN A 10 -4.00 16.46 12.76
N LEU A 11 -4.38 17.45 11.95
CA LEU A 11 -5.63 17.41 11.20
C LEU A 11 -5.60 16.29 10.15
N ALA A 12 -4.48 16.12 9.46
CA ALA A 12 -4.33 15.04 8.50
C ALA A 12 -4.48 13.66 9.17
N ARG A 13 -3.91 13.49 10.35
CA ARG A 13 -4.04 12.25 11.12
C ARG A 13 -5.47 12.00 11.58
N GLN A 14 -6.19 13.04 11.98
CA GLN A 14 -7.59 12.92 12.34
C GLN A 14 -8.42 12.44 11.15
N PHE A 15 -8.24 13.05 9.99
CA PHE A 15 -8.91 12.62 8.76
C PHE A 15 -8.53 11.18 8.38
N TYR A 16 -7.27 10.82 8.57
CA TYR A 16 -6.81 9.46 8.32
C TYR A 16 -7.53 8.45 9.22
N LYS A 17 -7.66 8.75 10.50
CA LYS A 17 -8.39 7.88 11.44
C LYS A 17 -9.86 7.75 11.06
N LEU A 18 -10.49 8.84 10.61
CA LEU A 18 -11.87 8.83 10.16
C LEU A 18 -12.07 8.03 8.87
N SER A 19 -11.01 7.79 8.13
CA SER A 19 -11.06 7.01 6.90
C SER A 19 -11.09 5.50 7.14
N TYR A 20 -10.85 5.05 8.37
CA TYR A 20 -10.91 3.64 8.72
C TYR A 20 -12.34 3.20 9.03
N ALA A 21 -12.69 2.03 8.54
CA ALA A 21 -13.91 1.32 8.90
C ALA A 21 -13.54 -0.14 9.17
N ASP A 22 -13.86 -0.62 10.37
CA ASP A 22 -13.58 -2.01 10.76
C ASP A 22 -12.10 -2.41 10.63
N GLY A 23 -11.21 -1.47 10.96
CA GLY A 23 -9.77 -1.70 10.93
C GLY A 23 -9.12 -1.61 9.57
N THR A 24 -9.87 -1.27 8.52
CA THR A 24 -9.35 -1.11 7.16
C THR A 24 -9.75 0.24 6.58
N LEU A 25 -8.97 0.73 5.63
CA LEU A 25 -9.33 1.94 4.91
C LEU A 25 -10.58 1.70 4.06
N SER A 26 -11.55 2.60 4.22
CA SER A 26 -12.77 2.59 3.44
C SER A 26 -12.69 3.63 2.33
N SER A 27 -12.87 3.21 1.08
CA SER A 27 -12.88 4.15 -0.05
C SER A 27 -14.02 5.16 0.06
N GLU A 28 -15.15 4.78 0.63
CA GLU A 28 -16.26 5.70 0.85
C GLU A 28 -15.90 6.79 1.85
N ARG A 29 -15.23 6.42 2.94
CA ARG A 29 -14.81 7.39 3.96
C ARG A 29 -13.71 8.30 3.44
N VAL A 30 -12.78 7.77 2.64
CA VAL A 30 -11.74 8.58 1.98
C VAL A 30 -12.41 9.62 1.07
N ALA A 31 -13.36 9.20 0.25
CA ALA A 31 -14.11 10.11 -0.61
C ALA A 31 -14.87 11.17 0.21
N GLY A 32 -15.45 10.77 1.34
CA GLY A 32 -16.12 11.70 2.24
C GLY A 32 -15.18 12.73 2.85
N VAL A 33 -13.97 12.33 3.24
CA VAL A 33 -12.96 13.25 3.76
C VAL A 33 -12.52 14.24 2.68
N LEU A 34 -12.27 13.76 1.47
CA LEU A 34 -11.89 14.64 0.36
C LEU A 34 -12.99 15.66 0.04
N ALA A 35 -14.25 15.21 0.03
CA ALA A 35 -15.38 16.10 -0.17
C ALA A 35 -15.51 17.15 0.95
N TYR A 36 -15.27 16.74 2.21
CA TYR A 36 -15.29 17.64 3.34
C TYR A 36 -14.21 18.71 3.23
N ILE A 37 -12.98 18.34 2.88
CA ILE A 37 -11.87 19.27 2.71
C ILE A 37 -12.20 20.28 1.59
N GLU A 38 -12.75 19.78 0.49
CA GLU A 38 -13.12 20.64 -0.64
C GLU A 38 -14.21 21.64 -0.25
N LYS A 39 -15.23 21.20 0.50
CA LYS A 39 -16.37 22.02 0.87
C LYS A 39 -16.03 23.05 1.95
N HIS A 40 -15.30 22.65 2.98
CA HIS A 40 -15.06 23.49 4.15
C HIS A 40 -13.75 24.26 4.10
N ARG A 41 -12.81 23.83 3.27
CA ARG A 41 -11.51 24.46 3.07
C ARG A 41 -10.87 24.96 4.36
N PRO A 42 -10.47 24.04 5.25
CA PRO A 42 -9.83 24.45 6.50
C PRO A 42 -8.53 25.23 6.25
N ALA A 43 -8.02 25.90 7.28
CA ALA A 43 -6.74 26.58 7.16
C ALA A 43 -5.67 25.62 6.66
N HIS A 44 -4.87 26.07 5.69
CA HIS A 44 -3.85 25.25 5.05
C HIS A 44 -4.39 23.97 4.37
N ALA A 45 -5.57 24.11 3.74
CA ALA A 45 -6.29 22.95 3.16
C ALA A 45 -5.42 22.13 2.20
N LEU A 46 -4.64 22.77 1.34
CA LEU A 46 -3.80 22.07 0.38
C LEU A 46 -2.70 21.26 1.08
N ALA A 47 -2.07 21.84 2.09
CA ALA A 47 -1.04 21.15 2.87
C ALA A 47 -1.62 19.98 3.66
N VAL A 48 -2.82 20.16 4.24
CA VAL A 48 -3.54 19.09 4.93
C VAL A 48 -3.87 17.96 3.95
N LEU A 49 -4.35 18.31 2.77
CA LEU A 49 -4.66 17.33 1.73
C LEU A 49 -3.44 16.52 1.33
N HIS A 50 -2.31 17.17 1.11
CA HIS A 50 -1.06 16.47 0.76
C HIS A 50 -0.58 15.55 1.87
N ALA A 51 -0.64 16.00 3.12
CA ALA A 51 -0.27 15.16 4.26
C ALA A 51 -1.19 13.95 4.40
N TYR A 52 -2.49 14.15 4.23
CA TYR A 52 -3.48 13.10 4.25
C TYR A 52 -3.26 12.09 3.12
N GLN A 53 -3.00 12.58 1.90
CA GLN A 53 -2.71 11.71 0.76
C GLN A 53 -1.49 10.83 1.01
N ARG A 54 -0.45 11.37 1.63
CA ARG A 54 0.74 10.57 1.96
C ARG A 54 0.43 9.46 2.95
N LEU A 55 -0.40 9.73 3.95
CA LEU A 55 -0.80 8.72 4.92
C LEU A 55 -1.63 7.61 4.26
N VAL A 56 -2.59 7.99 3.41
CA VAL A 56 -3.42 7.02 2.69
C VAL A 56 -2.58 6.21 1.71
N ALA A 57 -1.70 6.85 0.96
CA ALA A 57 -0.84 6.17 -0.01
C ALA A 57 0.09 5.16 0.68
N ALA A 58 0.65 5.52 1.83
CA ALA A 58 1.49 4.60 2.59
C ALA A 58 0.70 3.37 3.06
N GLU A 59 -0.53 3.56 3.51
CA GLU A 59 -1.37 2.44 3.96
C GLU A 59 -1.79 1.55 2.79
N VAL A 60 -2.15 2.13 1.65
CA VAL A 60 -2.47 1.38 0.45
C VAL A 60 -1.25 0.56 -0.02
N ALA A 61 -0.08 1.18 -0.01
CA ALA A 61 1.16 0.50 -0.39
C ALA A 61 1.48 -0.68 0.53
N ARG A 62 1.19 -0.55 1.83
CA ARG A 62 1.40 -1.63 2.80
C ARG A 62 0.46 -2.81 2.57
N GLY A 63 -0.69 -2.58 1.97
CA GLY A 63 -1.65 -3.63 1.63
C GLY A 63 -1.51 -4.19 0.23
N GLN A 64 -0.58 -3.66 -0.59
CA GLN A 64 -0.37 -4.11 -1.96
C GLN A 64 1.00 -4.75 -2.11
N ALA A 65 1.02 -5.94 -2.70
CA ALA A 65 2.27 -6.58 -3.12
C ALA A 65 2.44 -6.37 -4.62
N VAL A 66 3.38 -5.52 -5.01
CA VAL A 66 3.69 -5.31 -6.42
C VAL A 66 4.66 -6.39 -6.86
N VAL A 67 4.19 -7.27 -7.74
CA VAL A 67 4.98 -8.38 -8.28
C VAL A 67 5.49 -7.98 -9.65
N GLU A 68 6.76 -7.63 -9.74
CA GLU A 68 7.43 -7.36 -11.01
C GLU A 68 7.93 -8.65 -11.62
N HIS A 69 7.71 -8.83 -12.92
CA HIS A 69 8.09 -10.05 -13.63
C HIS A 69 8.63 -9.73 -15.02
N ALA A 70 9.58 -10.53 -15.48
CA ALA A 70 10.18 -10.36 -16.80
C ALA A 70 9.48 -11.21 -17.87
N GLY A 71 8.72 -12.20 -17.47
CA GLY A 71 7.97 -13.08 -18.36
C GLY A 71 6.52 -13.19 -17.95
N PRO A 72 5.77 -14.14 -18.50
CA PRO A 72 4.39 -14.33 -18.11
C PRO A 72 4.30 -14.75 -16.64
N ALA A 73 3.40 -14.08 -15.91
CA ALA A 73 3.07 -14.44 -14.53
C ALA A 73 1.64 -14.97 -14.53
N ASN A 74 1.45 -16.20 -14.02
CA ASN A 74 0.10 -16.72 -13.94
C ASN A 74 -0.59 -16.30 -12.64
N GLN A 75 -1.90 -16.36 -12.62
CA GLN A 75 -2.70 -15.94 -11.47
C GLN A 75 -2.42 -16.80 -10.23
N ALA A 76 -2.15 -18.08 -10.42
CA ALA A 76 -1.85 -18.98 -9.30
C ALA A 76 -0.58 -18.55 -8.55
N THR A 77 0.45 -18.12 -9.27
CA THR A 77 1.69 -17.62 -8.68
C THR A 77 1.43 -16.32 -7.89
N LEU A 78 0.66 -15.40 -8.47
CA LEU A 78 0.29 -14.16 -7.80
C LEU A 78 -0.48 -14.41 -6.52
N ASP A 79 -1.44 -15.32 -6.56
CA ASP A 79 -2.27 -15.67 -5.40
C ASP A 79 -1.43 -16.33 -4.31
N ALA A 80 -0.48 -17.19 -4.67
CA ALA A 80 0.41 -17.83 -3.72
C ALA A 80 1.30 -16.82 -3.00
N ILE A 81 1.84 -15.85 -3.74
CA ILE A 81 2.67 -14.78 -3.16
C ILE A 81 1.83 -13.93 -2.21
N ALA A 82 0.64 -13.54 -2.62
CA ALA A 82 -0.26 -12.74 -1.79
C ALA A 82 -0.65 -13.47 -0.51
N ALA A 83 -0.94 -14.77 -0.59
CA ALA A 83 -1.28 -15.58 0.57
C ALA A 83 -0.10 -15.70 1.55
N ALA A 84 1.10 -15.94 1.04
CA ALA A 84 2.30 -16.03 1.87
C ALA A 84 2.59 -14.71 2.60
N LEU A 85 2.48 -13.59 1.89
CA LEU A 85 2.69 -12.28 2.48
C LEU A 85 1.61 -11.90 3.48
N ALA A 86 0.35 -12.26 3.20
CA ALA A 86 -0.75 -12.02 4.12
C ALA A 86 -0.51 -12.71 5.46
N ARG A 87 0.01 -13.94 5.44
CA ARG A 87 0.36 -14.67 6.66
C ARG A 87 1.54 -14.03 7.38
N LYS A 88 2.58 -13.65 6.62
CA LYS A 88 3.78 -13.06 7.22
C LYS A 88 3.48 -11.75 7.91
N TYR A 89 2.68 -10.88 7.30
CA TYR A 89 2.37 -9.56 7.84
C TYR A 89 1.09 -9.52 8.67
N GLY A 90 0.34 -10.60 8.71
CA GLY A 90 -0.87 -10.69 9.51
C GLY A 90 -2.00 -9.78 9.03
N ARG A 91 -2.06 -9.51 7.73
CA ARG A 91 -3.09 -8.66 7.14
C ARG A 91 -3.34 -9.03 5.69
N LYS A 92 -4.47 -8.55 5.17
CA LYS A 92 -4.86 -8.80 3.79
C LYS A 92 -3.89 -8.11 2.83
N VAL A 93 -3.40 -8.86 1.83
CA VAL A 93 -2.48 -8.38 0.82
C VAL A 93 -3.09 -8.63 -0.56
N ALA A 94 -3.13 -7.59 -1.39
CA ALA A 94 -3.59 -7.69 -2.77
C ALA A 94 -2.39 -7.75 -3.72
N PRO A 95 -2.30 -8.76 -4.61
CA PRO A 95 -1.21 -8.84 -5.57
C PRO A 95 -1.49 -7.93 -6.77
N VAL A 96 -0.46 -7.21 -7.21
CA VAL A 96 -0.51 -6.36 -8.41
C VAL A 96 0.63 -6.78 -9.32
N ALA A 97 0.33 -7.30 -10.50
CA ALA A 97 1.33 -7.72 -11.46
C ALA A 97 1.85 -6.51 -12.25
N ARG A 98 3.17 -6.43 -12.39
CA ARG A 98 3.81 -5.38 -13.17
C ARG A 98 4.94 -5.96 -13.98
N ARG A 99 4.93 -5.74 -15.30
CA ARG A 99 6.00 -6.22 -16.16
C ARG A 99 7.25 -5.35 -16.03
N ASN A 100 8.40 -5.98 -15.88
CA ASN A 100 9.69 -5.29 -15.84
C ASN A 100 10.72 -6.12 -16.60
N ASP A 101 10.99 -5.75 -17.83
CA ASP A 101 11.88 -6.48 -18.72
C ASP A 101 13.36 -6.35 -18.30
N ALA A 102 13.68 -5.44 -17.38
CA ALA A 102 15.04 -5.31 -16.85
C ALA A 102 15.40 -6.46 -15.90
N LEU A 103 14.43 -7.22 -15.43
CA LEU A 103 14.66 -8.39 -14.60
C LEU A 103 15.08 -9.56 -15.50
N LEU A 104 16.19 -10.21 -15.13
CA LEU A 104 16.66 -11.39 -15.87
C LEU A 104 15.95 -12.64 -15.35
N ALA A 105 14.80 -12.93 -15.90
CA ALA A 105 14.01 -14.14 -15.59
C ALA A 105 13.68 -14.29 -14.11
N GLY A 106 13.62 -13.20 -13.36
CA GLY A 106 13.33 -13.21 -11.93
C GLY A 106 12.01 -12.57 -11.58
N LEU A 107 11.67 -12.64 -10.31
CA LEU A 107 10.54 -11.93 -9.73
C LEU A 107 11.04 -10.98 -8.66
N ARG A 108 10.43 -9.80 -8.62
CA ARG A 108 10.64 -8.84 -7.56
C ARG A 108 9.30 -8.54 -6.93
N VAL A 109 9.18 -8.75 -5.63
CA VAL A 109 7.96 -8.45 -4.89
C VAL A 109 8.24 -7.30 -3.94
N ARG A 110 7.46 -6.25 -4.05
CA ARG A 110 7.55 -5.09 -3.14
C ARG A 110 6.25 -4.97 -2.36
N ILE A 111 6.38 -4.91 -1.05
CA ILE A 111 5.26 -4.64 -0.16
C ILE A 111 5.71 -3.61 0.87
N GLY A 112 5.09 -2.41 0.87
CA GLY A 112 5.54 -1.32 1.71
C GLY A 112 6.99 -0.96 1.44
N ASP A 113 7.82 -1.03 2.47
CA ASP A 113 9.26 -0.77 2.38
C ASP A 113 10.09 -2.02 2.12
N ASP A 114 9.47 -3.19 2.16
CA ASP A 114 10.15 -4.47 1.99
C ASP A 114 10.19 -4.88 0.53
N THR A 115 11.35 -5.33 0.08
CA THR A 115 11.54 -5.82 -1.28
C THR A 115 12.14 -7.22 -1.22
N TYR A 116 11.50 -8.15 -1.91
CA TYR A 116 11.96 -9.52 -2.02
C TYR A 116 12.36 -9.77 -3.47
N GLU A 117 13.64 -9.99 -3.70
CA GLU A 117 14.14 -10.34 -5.03
C GLU A 117 14.43 -11.82 -5.09
N SER A 118 13.97 -12.43 -6.15
CA SER A 118 14.11 -13.85 -6.30
C SER A 118 14.55 -14.18 -7.72
N SER A 119 15.65 -14.90 -7.84
CA SER A 119 15.87 -15.69 -9.03
C SER A 119 14.94 -16.88 -8.90
N VAL A 120 13.68 -16.62 -9.14
CA VAL A 120 12.73 -17.59 -9.55
C VAL A 120 12.19 -18.65 -8.58
N ALA A 121 12.16 -19.84 -9.03
CA ALA A 121 11.38 -20.92 -8.48
C ALA A 121 11.80 -21.31 -7.06
N GLY A 122 13.07 -21.10 -6.72
CA GLY A 122 13.59 -21.46 -5.40
C GLY A 122 13.05 -20.63 -4.26
N GLN A 123 12.89 -19.33 -4.45
CA GLN A 123 12.41 -18.46 -3.39
C GLN A 123 10.89 -18.43 -3.30
N LEU A 124 10.19 -18.65 -4.40
CA LEU A 124 8.76 -18.87 -4.35
C LEU A 124 8.43 -20.14 -3.56
N ALA A 125 9.21 -21.18 -3.77
CA ALA A 125 9.10 -22.40 -2.97
C ALA A 125 9.44 -22.13 -1.50
N ALA A 126 10.46 -21.31 -1.22
CA ALA A 126 10.83 -20.93 0.14
C ALA A 126 9.75 -20.09 0.81
N LEU A 127 9.13 -19.15 0.08
CA LEU A 127 7.99 -18.39 0.59
C LEU A 127 6.81 -19.32 0.88
N GLY A 128 6.55 -20.25 -0.01
CA GLY A 128 5.51 -21.25 0.20
C GLY A 128 5.81 -22.20 1.36
N ALA A 129 7.07 -22.58 1.54
CA ALA A 129 7.49 -23.48 2.63
C ALA A 129 7.61 -22.77 3.97
N ALA A 130 7.84 -21.46 3.99
CA ALA A 130 7.90 -20.68 5.22
C ALA A 130 6.52 -20.44 5.82
N VAL A 131 5.52 -20.90 5.17
CA VAL A 131 4.13 -20.81 5.58
C VAL A 131 3.66 -22.15 6.22
#